data_5c573c89e64f48bad94bcdbd29b4bf7b
#
_entry.id   5c573c89e64f48bad94bcdbd29b4bf7b
#
_cell.length_a   1.000
_cell.length_b   1.000
_cell.length_c   1.000
_cell.angle_alpha   90.00
_cell.angle_beta   90.00
_cell.angle_gamma   90.00
#
_symmetry.space_group_name_H-M   'P 1'
#
loop_
_entity.id
_entity.type
_entity.pdbx_description
1 polymer ?
#
loop_
_entity_poly.entity_id
_entity_poly.type
_entity_poly.pdbx_seq_one_letter_code
_entity_poly.pdbx_strand_id
1 'polypeptide(L)'
;MKTKLATMAVAAVMAAGPVMADLVFPSLSYRTGPYAAGGIPFADGYADYFTMLNERDGGIGGIMTKVPECETGYNTEKGVECYESTKGQGALVYQPLSTGITYQLIPKATADGIPIHSMGYGRTSAANGDVFSNVFNYPANYWNGASGAINYLMSQGDIAGKKIALVYHNSAYGKEPIRTLEELAKKHGFELTMLPVDHPGQEQKSQWLQIRREKPDNVIMYGWGVMNQVAVQEAANIRYPMEDFIGIWWSGSENDVLPAGDAADGYKALTFHGVGNDFPVFADIQKYVVDAGNAAGAGDQIGTVLYNRGLYAAMLAAEAAKTAQEIHGTADITAAMMRDGMEALEITEAKMAALGLPGFGPEFNVSCANHGGPGLVGMTQWDASAKTWSLINEFAPSDMDVIQPLIDEDSAAYAAENNIASSCK
;
A
#
# COMPACT_ATOMS: atom_id res chain seq x y z
N MET A 1 13.30 76.63 -31.98
CA MET A 1 13.68 75.74 -30.87
C MET A 1 12.77 74.53 -30.88
N LYS A 2 13.27 73.41 -31.30
CA LYS A 2 12.55 72.11 -31.28
C LYS A 2 13.18 71.21 -30.22
N THR A 3 12.49 71.03 -29.12
CA THR A 3 12.92 70.19 -28.00
C THR A 3 12.57 68.72 -28.36
N LYS A 4 13.60 67.85 -28.42
CA LYS A 4 13.41 66.41 -28.59
C LYS A 4 13.30 65.77 -27.19
N LEU A 5 12.13 65.19 -26.87
CA LEU A 5 11.95 64.28 -25.75
C LEU A 5 12.59 62.95 -26.11
N ALA A 6 13.56 62.53 -25.35
CA ALA A 6 14.11 61.17 -25.41
C ALA A 6 13.32 60.24 -24.45
N THR A 7 12.60 59.29 -24.98
CA THR A 7 11.89 58.23 -24.20
C THR A 7 12.92 57.15 -23.86
N MET A 8 13.28 57.03 -22.57
CA MET A 8 14.04 55.91 -22.07
C MET A 8 13.13 54.71 -21.86
N ALA A 9 13.29 53.67 -22.68
CA ALA A 9 12.67 52.37 -22.46
C ALA A 9 13.48 51.60 -21.41
N VAL A 10 12.91 51.39 -20.22
CA VAL A 10 13.47 50.51 -19.22
C VAL A 10 13.09 49.07 -19.61
N ALA A 11 14.06 48.30 -20.11
CA ALA A 11 13.91 46.86 -20.31
C ALA A 11 13.99 46.17 -18.97
N ALA A 12 12.87 45.67 -18.45
CA ALA A 12 12.85 44.76 -17.32
C ALA A 12 13.43 43.41 -17.78
N VAL A 13 14.67 43.12 -17.37
CA VAL A 13 15.26 41.80 -17.50
C VAL A 13 14.59 40.93 -16.44
N MET A 14 13.61 40.12 -16.83
CA MET A 14 13.15 38.99 -16.00
C MET A 14 14.30 37.99 -15.92
N ALA A 15 14.97 37.93 -14.79
CA ALA A 15 15.89 36.83 -14.48
C ALA A 15 15.03 35.56 -14.40
N ALA A 16 15.06 34.73 -15.44
CA ALA A 16 14.59 33.36 -15.33
C ALA A 16 15.49 32.67 -14.30
N GLY A 17 14.94 32.38 -13.13
CA GLY A 17 15.59 31.50 -12.17
C GLY A 17 15.86 30.13 -12.81
N PRO A 18 16.81 29.35 -12.27
CA PRO A 18 17.03 27.99 -12.77
C PRO A 18 15.71 27.23 -12.69
N VAL A 19 15.28 26.63 -13.80
CA VAL A 19 14.14 25.69 -13.82
C VAL A 19 14.62 24.47 -13.09
N MET A 20 14.09 24.24 -11.88
CA MET A 20 14.39 23.04 -11.11
C MET A 20 13.70 21.85 -11.78
N ALA A 21 14.36 20.67 -11.75
CA ALA A 21 13.74 19.46 -12.29
C ALA A 21 12.57 19.03 -11.39
N ASP A 22 11.54 18.42 -12.00
CA ASP A 22 10.40 17.91 -11.21
C ASP A 22 10.82 16.78 -10.27
N LEU A 23 10.12 16.65 -9.15
CA LEU A 23 10.25 15.51 -8.24
C LEU A 23 9.53 14.29 -8.83
N VAL A 24 10.25 13.19 -9.04
CA VAL A 24 9.73 12.05 -9.81
C VAL A 24 9.39 10.87 -8.89
N PHE A 25 8.12 10.42 -8.94
CA PHE A 25 7.56 9.33 -8.14
C PHE A 25 6.99 8.22 -9.05
N PRO A 26 7.82 7.35 -9.63
CA PRO A 26 7.35 6.33 -10.56
C PRO A 26 6.40 5.33 -9.91
N SER A 27 5.34 4.96 -10.64
CA SER A 27 4.38 3.91 -10.28
C SER A 27 4.47 2.75 -11.26
N LEU A 28 4.72 1.54 -10.76
CA LEU A 28 4.67 0.31 -11.55
C LEU A 28 3.28 -0.29 -11.39
N SER A 29 2.35 0.15 -12.22
CA SER A 29 0.94 -0.20 -12.13
C SER A 29 0.55 -1.37 -13.04
N TYR A 30 -0.71 -1.75 -12.97
CA TYR A 30 -1.34 -2.68 -13.90
C TYR A 30 -2.82 -2.28 -14.09
N ARG A 31 -3.07 -1.68 -15.26
CA ARG A 31 -4.41 -1.23 -15.68
C ARG A 31 -5.09 -2.24 -16.61
N THR A 32 -4.40 -3.35 -16.91
CA THR A 32 -4.87 -4.42 -17.78
C THR A 32 -4.73 -5.79 -17.12
N GLY A 33 -5.48 -6.77 -17.64
CA GLY A 33 -5.41 -8.15 -17.18
C GLY A 33 -6.26 -8.45 -15.93
N PRO A 34 -6.11 -9.66 -15.34
CA PRO A 34 -6.99 -10.16 -14.28
C PRO A 34 -6.91 -9.41 -12.95
N TYR A 35 -5.93 -8.55 -12.78
CA TYR A 35 -5.71 -7.76 -11.56
C TYR A 35 -6.04 -6.26 -11.73
N ALA A 36 -6.47 -5.85 -12.92
CA ALA A 36 -6.76 -4.46 -13.26
C ALA A 36 -7.82 -3.81 -12.34
N ALA A 37 -8.82 -4.60 -11.91
CA ALA A 37 -9.85 -4.11 -10.99
C ALA A 37 -9.29 -3.56 -9.67
N GLY A 38 -8.13 -4.09 -9.21
CA GLY A 38 -7.43 -3.54 -8.05
C GLY A 38 -6.36 -2.53 -8.42
N GLY A 39 -5.68 -2.70 -9.57
CA GLY A 39 -4.58 -1.83 -10.00
C GLY A 39 -5.02 -0.44 -10.41
N ILE A 40 -6.14 -0.34 -11.11
CA ILE A 40 -6.68 0.96 -11.61
C ILE A 40 -6.97 1.93 -10.47
N PRO A 41 -7.84 1.62 -9.47
CA PRO A 41 -8.17 2.60 -8.45
C PRO A 41 -6.95 3.00 -7.60
N PHE A 42 -6.03 2.08 -7.34
CA PHE A 42 -4.78 2.42 -6.63
C PHE A 42 -3.92 3.41 -7.44
N ALA A 43 -3.71 3.14 -8.73
CA ALA A 43 -2.91 4.01 -9.60
C ALA A 43 -3.56 5.39 -9.76
N ASP A 44 -4.91 5.44 -9.86
CA ASP A 44 -5.65 6.71 -9.93
C ASP A 44 -5.45 7.52 -8.64
N GLY A 45 -5.69 6.93 -7.46
CA GLY A 45 -5.51 7.63 -6.19
C GLY A 45 -4.08 8.11 -5.96
N TYR A 46 -3.08 7.33 -6.38
CA TYR A 46 -1.68 7.70 -6.29
C TYR A 46 -1.35 8.92 -7.19
N ALA A 47 -1.77 8.90 -8.43
CA ALA A 47 -1.52 9.98 -9.39
C ALA A 47 -2.32 11.24 -9.07
N ASP A 48 -3.60 11.09 -8.70
CA ASP A 48 -4.49 12.22 -8.40
C ASP A 48 -4.02 13.01 -7.18
N TYR A 49 -3.45 12.37 -6.16
CA TYR A 49 -2.89 13.07 -5.01
C TYR A 49 -1.72 13.98 -5.41
N PHE A 50 -0.80 13.54 -6.23
CA PHE A 50 0.30 14.37 -6.72
C PHE A 50 -0.19 15.46 -7.68
N THR A 51 -1.19 15.17 -8.51
CA THR A 51 -1.85 16.18 -9.34
C THR A 51 -2.49 17.27 -8.48
N MET A 52 -3.19 16.88 -7.41
CA MET A 52 -3.75 17.83 -6.44
C MET A 52 -2.66 18.72 -5.82
N LEU A 53 -1.53 18.15 -5.38
CA LEU A 53 -0.43 18.94 -4.82
C LEU A 53 0.13 19.93 -5.86
N ASN A 54 0.25 19.53 -7.11
CA ASN A 54 0.71 20.42 -8.18
C ASN A 54 -0.24 21.60 -8.39
N GLU A 55 -1.53 21.33 -8.50
CA GLU A 55 -2.54 22.35 -8.82
C GLU A 55 -2.89 23.23 -7.62
N ARG A 56 -2.93 22.68 -6.42
CA ARG A 56 -3.29 23.39 -5.19
C ARG A 56 -2.11 24.15 -4.57
N ASP A 57 -0.94 23.46 -4.47
CA ASP A 57 0.18 23.89 -3.66
C ASP A 57 1.40 24.33 -4.50
N GLY A 58 1.38 24.12 -5.82
CA GLY A 58 2.56 24.33 -6.70
C GLY A 58 3.64 23.28 -6.50
N GLY A 59 3.23 22.04 -6.18
CA GLY A 59 4.09 20.89 -5.94
C GLY A 59 4.55 20.75 -4.51
N ILE A 60 5.73 20.17 -4.29
CA ILE A 60 6.34 19.95 -2.98
C ILE A 60 7.54 20.88 -2.84
N GLY A 61 7.50 21.79 -1.85
CA GLY A 61 8.57 22.80 -1.64
C GLY A 61 8.74 23.74 -2.84
N GLY A 62 7.67 23.96 -3.64
CA GLY A 62 7.69 24.79 -4.85
C GLY A 62 8.25 24.10 -6.08
N ILE A 63 8.47 22.79 -6.04
CA ILE A 63 8.86 21.96 -7.19
C ILE A 63 7.70 21.06 -7.60
N MET A 64 7.36 21.07 -8.89
CA MET A 64 6.30 20.22 -9.43
C MET A 64 6.65 18.75 -9.30
N THR A 65 5.64 17.89 -9.19
CA THR A 65 5.80 16.45 -9.11
C THR A 65 5.42 15.77 -10.42
N LYS A 66 6.05 14.63 -10.70
CA LYS A 66 5.70 13.76 -11.83
C LYS A 66 5.53 12.33 -11.36
N VAL A 67 4.51 11.66 -11.89
CA VAL A 67 4.23 10.24 -11.67
C VAL A 67 4.33 9.50 -13.00
N PRO A 68 5.54 9.14 -13.46
CA PRO A 68 5.66 8.26 -14.62
C PRO A 68 5.07 6.90 -14.28
N GLU A 69 4.04 6.50 -15.01
CA GLU A 69 3.41 5.20 -14.85
C GLU A 69 3.94 4.23 -15.89
N CYS A 70 4.29 3.01 -15.45
CA CYS A 70 4.69 1.93 -16.33
C CYS A 70 3.79 0.71 -16.12
N GLU A 71 3.15 0.24 -17.20
CA GLU A 71 2.22 -0.89 -17.22
C GLU A 71 2.96 -2.23 -17.10
N THR A 72 2.76 -2.94 -16.00
CA THR A 72 3.42 -4.23 -15.75
C THR A 72 2.52 -5.44 -16.07
N GLY A 73 1.21 -5.26 -16.16
CA GLY A 73 0.24 -6.37 -16.24
C GLY A 73 0.34 -7.35 -15.06
N TYR A 74 0.87 -6.90 -13.91
CA TYR A 74 1.20 -7.73 -12.75
C TYR A 74 2.26 -8.82 -13.04
N ASN A 75 3.07 -8.63 -14.08
CA ASN A 75 4.13 -9.54 -14.48
C ASN A 75 5.47 -9.09 -13.90
N THR A 76 6.18 -10.01 -13.25
CA THR A 76 7.43 -9.70 -12.54
C THR A 76 8.55 -9.26 -13.49
N GLU A 77 8.71 -9.89 -14.66
CA GLU A 77 9.73 -9.52 -15.64
C GLU A 77 9.49 -8.12 -16.19
N LYS A 78 8.24 -7.82 -16.58
CA LYS A 78 7.85 -6.47 -17.01
C LYS A 78 8.04 -5.43 -15.90
N GLY A 79 7.78 -5.77 -14.64
CA GLY A 79 8.06 -4.89 -13.51
C GLY A 79 9.53 -4.52 -13.41
N VAL A 80 10.45 -5.49 -13.63
CA VAL A 80 11.89 -5.22 -13.69
C VAL A 80 12.25 -4.35 -14.91
N GLU A 81 11.68 -4.62 -16.09
CA GLU A 81 11.86 -3.78 -17.28
C GLU A 81 11.39 -2.35 -17.06
N CYS A 82 10.22 -2.16 -16.42
CA CYS A 82 9.69 -0.86 -16.05
C CYS A 82 10.65 -0.10 -15.13
N TYR A 83 11.18 -0.76 -14.11
CA TYR A 83 12.18 -0.17 -13.21
C TYR A 83 13.42 0.29 -13.99
N GLU A 84 14.03 -0.60 -14.77
CA GLU A 84 15.26 -0.30 -15.53
C GLU A 84 15.07 0.83 -16.54
N SER A 85 13.90 0.93 -17.17
CA SER A 85 13.61 1.98 -18.16
C SER A 85 13.27 3.36 -17.55
N THR A 86 12.86 3.41 -16.29
CA THR A 86 12.42 4.65 -15.65
C THR A 86 13.37 5.17 -14.57
N LYS A 87 14.26 4.34 -13.99
CA LYS A 87 15.14 4.73 -12.90
C LYS A 87 16.07 5.91 -13.21
N GLY A 88 16.48 6.05 -14.48
CA GLY A 88 17.31 7.17 -14.96
C GLY A 88 16.59 8.51 -15.10
N GLN A 89 15.28 8.58 -14.82
CA GLN A 89 14.47 9.80 -14.92
C GLN A 89 14.51 10.66 -13.65
N GLY A 90 15.36 10.36 -12.68
CA GLY A 90 15.43 11.07 -11.40
C GLY A 90 14.44 10.53 -10.36
N ALA A 91 14.12 9.25 -10.41
CA ALA A 91 13.19 8.59 -9.49
C ALA A 91 13.64 8.76 -8.03
N LEU A 92 12.74 9.27 -7.19
CA LEU A 92 12.96 9.46 -5.74
C LEU A 92 12.58 8.20 -4.95
N VAL A 93 11.47 7.57 -5.27
CA VAL A 93 10.97 6.35 -4.62
C VAL A 93 10.10 5.59 -5.60
N TYR A 94 10.17 4.27 -5.58
CA TYR A 94 9.31 3.40 -6.39
C TYR A 94 8.14 2.84 -5.62
N GLN A 95 7.00 2.74 -6.31
CA GLN A 95 5.78 2.03 -5.88
C GLN A 95 5.58 0.80 -6.80
N PRO A 96 6.14 -0.39 -6.46
CA PRO A 96 6.08 -1.57 -7.34
C PRO A 96 4.70 -2.23 -7.46
N LEU A 97 3.82 -2.00 -6.52
CA LEU A 97 2.44 -2.53 -6.41
C LEU A 97 2.34 -4.07 -6.63
N SER A 98 3.40 -4.80 -6.36
CA SER A 98 3.45 -6.26 -6.46
C SER A 98 4.56 -6.82 -5.56
N THR A 99 4.24 -7.82 -4.75
CA THR A 99 5.22 -8.53 -3.91
C THR A 99 6.30 -9.20 -4.77
N GLY A 100 5.90 -9.87 -5.86
CA GLY A 100 6.85 -10.52 -6.76
C GLY A 100 7.83 -9.54 -7.41
N ILE A 101 7.33 -8.39 -7.87
CA ILE A 101 8.17 -7.32 -8.43
C ILE A 101 9.09 -6.76 -7.33
N THR A 102 8.56 -6.47 -6.14
CA THR A 102 9.34 -5.95 -5.01
C THR A 102 10.53 -6.85 -4.69
N TYR A 103 10.32 -8.16 -4.59
CA TYR A 103 11.40 -9.11 -4.31
C TYR A 103 12.54 -9.02 -5.34
N GLN A 104 12.21 -8.88 -6.63
CA GLN A 104 13.22 -8.76 -7.70
C GLN A 104 13.90 -7.39 -7.70
N LEU A 105 13.23 -6.35 -7.23
CA LEU A 105 13.78 -5.00 -7.19
C LEU A 105 14.65 -4.73 -5.96
N ILE A 106 14.49 -5.45 -4.85
CA ILE A 106 15.29 -5.23 -3.63
C ILE A 106 16.80 -5.12 -3.93
N PRO A 107 17.47 -6.09 -4.56
CA PRO A 107 18.91 -5.99 -4.80
C PRO A 107 19.27 -4.87 -5.80
N LYS A 108 18.41 -4.61 -6.79
CA LYS A 108 18.63 -3.58 -7.80
C LYS A 108 18.50 -2.17 -7.23
N ALA A 109 17.40 -1.90 -6.56
CA ALA A 109 17.11 -0.61 -5.94
C ALA A 109 18.12 -0.27 -4.84
N THR A 110 18.56 -1.27 -4.07
CA THR A 110 19.65 -1.11 -3.09
C THR A 110 20.96 -0.72 -3.77
N ALA A 111 21.33 -1.39 -4.87
CA ALA A 111 22.55 -1.07 -5.64
C ALA A 111 22.47 0.32 -6.30
N ASP A 112 21.29 0.73 -6.75
CA ASP A 112 21.07 2.05 -7.37
C ASP A 112 20.87 3.16 -6.33
N GLY A 113 20.69 2.83 -5.02
CA GLY A 113 20.41 3.77 -3.94
C GLY A 113 19.03 4.43 -4.03
N ILE A 114 18.05 3.78 -4.70
CA ILE A 114 16.70 4.30 -4.88
C ILE A 114 15.75 3.57 -3.92
N PRO A 115 15.02 4.28 -3.05
CA PRO A 115 14.05 3.65 -2.14
C PRO A 115 12.89 2.96 -2.87
N ILE A 116 12.37 1.91 -2.23
CA ILE A 116 11.10 1.27 -2.57
C ILE A 116 10.13 1.48 -1.41
N HIS A 117 8.93 1.98 -1.68
CA HIS A 117 7.83 1.99 -0.74
C HIS A 117 6.82 0.91 -1.13
N SER A 118 6.83 -0.20 -0.41
CA SER A 118 5.91 -1.33 -0.60
C SER A 118 4.86 -1.37 0.52
N MET A 119 4.01 -0.34 0.57
CA MET A 119 3.00 -0.12 1.60
C MET A 119 2.00 -1.28 1.71
N GLY A 120 2.13 -2.07 2.77
CA GLY A 120 1.24 -3.22 3.00
C GLY A 120 1.47 -4.41 2.06
N TYR A 121 2.62 -4.48 1.39
CA TYR A 121 3.00 -5.62 0.54
C TYR A 121 4.54 -5.78 0.48
N GLY A 122 5.02 -6.69 -0.35
CA GLY A 122 6.45 -6.93 -0.52
C GLY A 122 6.99 -7.92 0.52
N ARG A 123 8.28 -7.83 0.78
CA ARG A 123 8.98 -8.67 1.75
C ARG A 123 8.75 -8.14 3.16
N THR A 124 8.08 -8.88 4.02
CA THR A 124 7.77 -8.42 5.38
C THR A 124 9.01 -8.18 6.23
N SER A 125 10.04 -9.03 6.12
CA SER A 125 11.30 -8.84 6.87
C SER A 125 12.07 -7.58 6.49
N ALA A 126 11.70 -6.91 5.37
CA ALA A 126 12.24 -5.59 5.02
C ALA A 126 11.81 -4.49 6.01
N ALA A 127 10.94 -4.80 6.98
CA ALA A 127 10.74 -3.97 8.16
C ALA A 127 12.05 -3.75 8.96
N ASN A 128 13.02 -4.66 8.85
CA ASN A 128 14.37 -4.46 9.39
C ASN A 128 15.21 -3.60 8.43
N GLY A 129 15.20 -2.28 8.65
CA GLY A 129 15.93 -1.33 7.83
C GLY A 129 17.44 -1.43 7.95
N ASP A 130 17.96 -2.00 9.05
CA ASP A 130 19.39 -2.24 9.20
C ASP A 130 19.97 -3.18 8.13
N VAL A 131 19.13 -4.07 7.60
CA VAL A 131 19.47 -5.00 6.50
C VAL A 131 18.93 -4.50 5.15
N PHE A 132 17.71 -3.98 5.14
CA PHE A 132 17.01 -3.56 3.93
C PHE A 132 16.94 -2.02 3.82
N SER A 133 18.10 -1.38 3.78
CA SER A 133 18.24 0.08 3.87
C SER A 133 17.46 0.91 2.84
N ASN A 134 17.02 0.31 1.75
CA ASN A 134 16.26 0.99 0.68
C ASN A 134 14.85 0.42 0.49
N VAL A 135 14.31 -0.34 1.45
CA VAL A 135 12.96 -0.94 1.33
C VAL A 135 12.12 -0.59 2.54
N PHE A 136 10.97 0.01 2.30
CA PHE A 136 10.05 0.49 3.33
C PHE A 136 8.67 -0.11 3.09
N ASN A 137 8.06 -0.68 4.13
CA ASN A 137 6.73 -1.28 4.04
C ASN A 137 5.73 -0.76 5.09
N TYR A 138 6.06 0.39 5.70
CA TYR A 138 5.12 1.06 6.61
C TYR A 138 3.79 1.43 5.90
N PRO A 139 2.67 1.60 6.63
CA PRO A 139 2.51 1.53 8.09
C PRO A 139 2.28 0.12 8.62
N ALA A 140 2.10 -0.89 7.78
CA ALA A 140 1.89 -2.29 8.15
C ALA A 140 2.35 -3.24 7.03
N ASN A 141 2.64 -4.49 7.37
CA ASN A 141 3.09 -5.54 6.47
C ASN A 141 2.25 -6.82 6.61
N TYR A 142 2.49 -7.83 5.81
CA TYR A 142 1.67 -9.05 5.78
C TYR A 142 1.66 -9.85 7.08
N TRP A 143 2.75 -9.83 7.86
CA TRP A 143 2.79 -10.53 9.13
C TRP A 143 1.96 -9.79 10.19
N ASN A 144 1.93 -8.44 10.11
CA ASN A 144 0.98 -7.65 10.90
C ASN A 144 -0.47 -8.01 10.53
N GLY A 145 -0.76 -8.15 9.23
CA GLY A 145 -2.09 -8.58 8.77
C GLY A 145 -2.48 -9.96 9.29
N ALA A 146 -1.56 -10.95 9.21
CA ALA A 146 -1.80 -12.28 9.75
C ALA A 146 -2.12 -12.24 11.25
N SER A 147 -1.30 -11.52 12.02
CA SER A 147 -1.52 -11.31 13.45
C SER A 147 -2.82 -10.56 13.74
N GLY A 148 -3.12 -9.50 12.96
CA GLY A 148 -4.35 -8.71 13.10
C GLY A 148 -5.61 -9.55 12.92
N ALA A 149 -5.63 -10.49 11.95
CA ALA A 149 -6.73 -11.42 11.77
C ALA A 149 -6.94 -12.31 13.00
N ILE A 150 -5.86 -12.90 13.52
CA ILE A 150 -5.93 -13.76 14.70
C ILE A 150 -6.31 -12.97 15.95
N ASN A 151 -5.76 -11.77 16.16
CA ASN A 151 -6.11 -10.90 17.28
C ASN A 151 -7.60 -10.52 17.24
N TYR A 152 -8.14 -10.21 16.04
CA TYR A 152 -9.57 -9.97 15.88
C TYR A 152 -10.40 -11.19 16.29
N LEU A 153 -10.06 -12.39 15.81
CA LEU A 153 -10.77 -13.62 16.18
C LEU A 153 -10.71 -13.87 17.68
N MET A 154 -9.57 -13.66 18.33
CA MET A 154 -9.40 -13.77 19.77
C MET A 154 -10.25 -12.77 20.56
N SER A 155 -10.47 -11.57 19.99
CA SER A 155 -11.37 -10.59 20.62
C SER A 155 -12.84 -11.00 20.58
N GLN A 156 -13.21 -11.91 19.67
CA GLN A 156 -14.56 -12.46 19.56
C GLN A 156 -14.76 -13.72 20.42
N GLY A 157 -13.70 -14.34 20.94
CA GLY A 157 -13.75 -15.49 21.81
C GLY A 157 -12.52 -16.36 21.79
N ASP A 158 -12.58 -17.51 22.48
CA ASP A 158 -11.49 -18.48 22.49
C ASP A 158 -11.35 -19.16 21.11
N ILE A 159 -10.11 -19.23 20.62
CA ILE A 159 -9.78 -19.85 19.34
C ILE A 159 -9.05 -21.19 19.48
N ALA A 160 -8.75 -21.64 20.70
CA ALA A 160 -8.11 -22.93 20.93
C ALA A 160 -8.99 -24.07 20.40
N GLY A 161 -8.42 -24.95 19.58
CA GLY A 161 -9.14 -26.04 18.91
C GLY A 161 -10.05 -25.62 17.73
N LYS A 162 -10.15 -24.33 17.42
CA LYS A 162 -10.86 -23.85 16.23
C LYS A 162 -10.10 -24.22 14.96
N LYS A 163 -10.85 -24.40 13.87
CA LYS A 163 -10.30 -24.68 12.54
C LYS A 163 -10.29 -23.39 11.72
N ILE A 164 -9.11 -22.97 11.30
CA ILE A 164 -8.91 -21.79 10.45
C ILE A 164 -8.34 -22.24 9.11
N ALA A 165 -8.97 -21.85 8.01
CA ALA A 165 -8.47 -22.14 6.67
C ALA A 165 -7.85 -20.86 6.07
N LEU A 166 -6.62 -20.97 5.54
CA LEU A 166 -5.98 -19.93 4.74
C LEU A 166 -6.19 -20.25 3.26
N VAL A 167 -7.02 -19.44 2.56
CA VAL A 167 -7.11 -19.42 1.11
C VAL A 167 -6.14 -18.38 0.58
N TYR A 168 -5.15 -18.79 -0.21
CA TYR A 168 -4.09 -17.87 -0.60
C TYR A 168 -3.65 -18.02 -2.06
N HIS A 169 -3.32 -16.90 -2.68
CA HIS A 169 -2.74 -16.86 -4.02
C HIS A 169 -1.38 -17.58 -4.01
N ASN A 170 -1.21 -18.61 -4.85
CA ASN A 170 0.02 -19.41 -4.89
C ASN A 170 1.18 -18.64 -5.54
N SER A 171 1.64 -17.60 -4.87
CA SER A 171 2.75 -16.72 -5.27
C SER A 171 3.54 -16.27 -4.06
N ALA A 172 4.61 -15.50 -4.26
CA ALA A 172 5.35 -14.87 -3.18
C ALA A 172 4.44 -14.08 -2.23
N TYR A 173 3.46 -13.35 -2.79
CA TYR A 173 2.46 -12.60 -2.01
C TYR A 173 1.66 -13.47 -1.05
N GLY A 174 0.93 -14.45 -1.58
CA GLY A 174 0.02 -15.26 -0.76
C GLY A 174 0.73 -16.20 0.22
N LYS A 175 2.02 -16.44 0.03
CA LYS A 175 2.85 -17.26 0.93
C LYS A 175 3.44 -16.47 2.10
N GLU A 176 3.46 -15.15 2.04
CA GLU A 176 4.01 -14.30 3.09
C GLU A 176 3.45 -14.61 4.51
N PRO A 177 2.12 -14.78 4.72
CA PRO A 177 1.56 -14.99 6.04
C PRO A 177 1.76 -16.40 6.60
N ILE A 178 2.16 -17.39 5.78
CA ILE A 178 2.11 -18.81 6.16
C ILE A 178 2.87 -19.06 7.45
N ARG A 179 4.13 -18.68 7.51
CA ARG A 179 4.99 -18.94 8.66
C ARG A 179 4.48 -18.24 9.94
N THR A 180 3.99 -17.00 9.79
CA THR A 180 3.40 -16.26 10.92
C THR A 180 2.14 -16.95 11.44
N LEU A 181 1.25 -17.41 10.55
CA LEU A 181 0.05 -18.14 10.94
C LEU A 181 0.37 -19.50 11.57
N GLU A 182 1.41 -20.20 11.11
CA GLU A 182 1.88 -21.44 11.73
C GLU A 182 2.38 -21.22 13.17
N GLU A 183 3.16 -20.15 13.42
CA GLU A 183 3.62 -19.83 14.78
C GLU A 183 2.46 -19.35 15.67
N LEU A 184 1.52 -18.56 15.14
CA LEU A 184 0.30 -18.17 15.86
C LEU A 184 -0.58 -19.39 16.17
N ALA A 185 -0.68 -20.37 15.25
CA ALA A 185 -1.41 -21.62 15.49
C ALA A 185 -0.79 -22.43 16.64
N LYS A 186 0.52 -22.53 16.69
CA LYS A 186 1.23 -23.17 17.81
C LYS A 186 1.01 -22.41 19.12
N LYS A 187 1.09 -21.07 19.09
CA LYS A 187 0.93 -20.23 20.29
C LYS A 187 -0.47 -20.30 20.88
N HIS A 188 -1.50 -20.28 20.03
CA HIS A 188 -2.91 -20.15 20.44
C HIS A 188 -3.72 -21.45 20.31
N GLY A 189 -3.14 -22.53 19.78
CA GLY A 189 -3.74 -23.86 19.76
C GLY A 189 -4.87 -24.05 18.75
N PHE A 190 -4.95 -23.27 17.68
CA PHE A 190 -5.90 -23.51 16.58
C PHE A 190 -5.32 -24.43 15.50
N GLU A 191 -6.21 -25.08 14.74
CA GLU A 191 -5.84 -25.91 13.58
C GLU A 191 -5.80 -25.05 12.32
N LEU A 192 -4.68 -25.09 11.58
CA LEU A 192 -4.51 -24.33 10.34
C LEU A 192 -4.53 -25.26 9.12
N THR A 193 -5.44 -24.98 8.17
CA THR A 193 -5.48 -25.64 6.86
C THR A 193 -5.08 -24.65 5.77
N MET A 194 -4.16 -25.03 4.88
CA MET A 194 -3.66 -24.20 3.80
C MET A 194 -4.24 -24.60 2.45
N LEU A 195 -4.87 -23.67 1.74
CA LEU A 195 -5.59 -23.87 0.49
C LEU A 195 -5.01 -22.95 -0.60
N PRO A 196 -3.95 -23.38 -1.31
CA PRO A 196 -3.38 -22.60 -2.40
C PRO A 196 -4.33 -22.50 -3.58
N VAL A 197 -4.36 -21.32 -4.22
CA VAL A 197 -5.08 -21.05 -5.46
C VAL A 197 -4.08 -20.56 -6.50
N ASP A 198 -3.98 -21.24 -7.62
CA ASP A 198 -3.03 -20.91 -8.67
C ASP A 198 -3.47 -19.67 -9.47
N HIS A 199 -2.46 -18.93 -9.95
CA HIS A 199 -2.64 -17.76 -10.81
C HIS A 199 -3.47 -18.10 -12.08
N PRO A 200 -4.42 -17.25 -12.48
CA PRO A 200 -4.83 -15.96 -11.94
C PRO A 200 -5.86 -16.01 -10.80
N GLY A 201 -6.21 -17.20 -10.30
CA GLY A 201 -7.10 -17.33 -9.16
C GLY A 201 -8.58 -17.63 -9.51
N GLN A 202 -8.89 -17.96 -10.76
CA GLN A 202 -10.27 -18.26 -11.20
C GLN A 202 -10.72 -19.68 -10.84
N GLU A 203 -9.80 -20.63 -10.79
CA GLU A 203 -10.10 -22.05 -10.55
C GLU A 203 -9.98 -22.39 -9.06
N GLN A 204 -11.08 -22.25 -8.31
CA GLN A 204 -11.12 -22.41 -6.85
C GLN A 204 -12.12 -23.44 -6.34
N LYS A 205 -12.87 -24.10 -7.22
CA LYS A 205 -13.94 -25.04 -6.78
C LYS A 205 -13.45 -26.13 -5.84
N SER A 206 -12.24 -26.63 -6.04
CA SER A 206 -11.67 -27.69 -5.19
C SER A 206 -11.45 -27.20 -3.75
N GLN A 207 -10.93 -25.99 -3.57
CA GLN A 207 -10.69 -25.37 -2.28
C GLN A 207 -12.03 -25.13 -1.53
N TRP A 208 -13.04 -24.58 -2.22
CA TRP A 208 -14.34 -24.32 -1.60
C TRP A 208 -15.14 -25.59 -1.32
N LEU A 209 -15.00 -26.65 -2.12
CA LEU A 209 -15.54 -27.97 -1.79
C LEU A 209 -14.85 -28.59 -0.57
N GLN A 210 -13.55 -28.35 -0.38
CA GLN A 210 -12.82 -28.76 0.83
C GLN A 210 -13.32 -27.99 2.05
N ILE A 211 -13.45 -26.64 1.97
CA ILE A 211 -14.04 -25.80 3.03
C ILE A 211 -15.44 -26.30 3.41
N ARG A 212 -16.30 -26.60 2.43
CA ARG A 212 -17.64 -27.15 2.67
C ARG A 212 -17.63 -28.47 3.42
N ARG A 213 -16.66 -29.34 3.12
CA ARG A 213 -16.49 -30.65 3.77
C ARG A 213 -15.93 -30.52 5.18
N GLU A 214 -14.90 -29.72 5.36
CA GLU A 214 -14.13 -29.61 6.61
C GLU A 214 -14.74 -28.63 7.60
N LYS A 215 -15.55 -27.68 7.08
CA LYS A 215 -16.29 -26.67 7.85
C LYS A 215 -15.37 -25.93 8.84
N PRO A 216 -14.35 -25.20 8.34
CA PRO A 216 -13.53 -24.37 9.23
C PRO A 216 -14.41 -23.33 9.92
N ASP A 217 -14.07 -23.00 11.16
CA ASP A 217 -14.72 -21.94 11.94
C ASP A 217 -14.52 -20.58 11.29
N ASN A 218 -13.33 -20.34 10.70
CA ASN A 218 -13.02 -19.11 9.98
C ASN A 218 -12.22 -19.39 8.72
N VAL A 219 -12.39 -18.53 7.71
CA VAL A 219 -11.55 -18.47 6.53
C VAL A 219 -10.80 -17.14 6.50
N ILE A 220 -9.49 -17.20 6.32
CA ILE A 220 -8.63 -16.02 6.06
C ILE A 220 -8.20 -16.10 4.60
N MET A 221 -8.30 -14.98 3.86
CA MET A 221 -7.93 -14.93 2.45
C MET A 221 -6.79 -13.93 2.18
N TYR A 222 -5.75 -14.43 1.55
CA TYR A 222 -4.69 -13.64 0.92
C TYR A 222 -4.81 -13.77 -0.60
N GLY A 223 -5.81 -13.12 -1.16
CA GLY A 223 -6.16 -13.10 -2.57
C GLY A 223 -5.97 -11.73 -3.20
N TRP A 224 -6.01 -11.67 -4.54
CA TRP A 224 -5.88 -10.43 -5.30
C TRP A 224 -6.67 -10.48 -6.61
N GLY A 225 -7.29 -9.36 -6.97
CA GLY A 225 -8.00 -9.18 -8.22
C GLY A 225 -9.13 -10.20 -8.43
N VAL A 226 -9.18 -10.84 -9.59
CA VAL A 226 -10.26 -11.80 -9.95
C VAL A 226 -10.36 -12.96 -8.96
N MET A 227 -9.29 -13.34 -8.28
CA MET A 227 -9.32 -14.37 -7.24
C MET A 227 -10.30 -14.02 -6.12
N ASN A 228 -10.34 -12.76 -5.68
CA ASN A 228 -11.21 -12.32 -4.61
C ASN A 228 -12.69 -12.43 -4.98
N GLN A 229 -13.04 -11.93 -6.16
CA GLN A 229 -14.41 -12.01 -6.69
C GLN A 229 -14.92 -13.45 -6.74
N VAL A 230 -14.09 -14.36 -7.27
CA VAL A 230 -14.42 -15.78 -7.36
C VAL A 230 -14.52 -16.40 -5.96
N ALA A 231 -13.62 -16.06 -5.05
CA ALA A 231 -13.64 -16.58 -3.68
C ALA A 231 -14.93 -16.21 -2.93
N VAL A 232 -15.33 -14.93 -2.99
CA VAL A 232 -16.57 -14.46 -2.35
C VAL A 232 -17.80 -15.13 -2.98
N GLN A 233 -17.84 -15.28 -4.32
CA GLN A 233 -18.94 -15.99 -5.00
C GLN A 233 -18.99 -17.47 -4.64
N GLU A 234 -17.86 -18.17 -4.60
CA GLU A 234 -17.81 -19.59 -4.23
C GLU A 234 -18.17 -19.81 -2.76
N ALA A 235 -17.76 -18.91 -1.85
CA ALA A 235 -18.20 -18.92 -0.45
C ALA A 235 -19.73 -18.79 -0.37
N ALA A 236 -20.33 -17.85 -1.10
CA ALA A 236 -21.78 -17.68 -1.21
C ALA A 236 -22.46 -18.93 -1.76
N ASN A 237 -21.91 -19.54 -2.82
CA ASN A 237 -22.45 -20.75 -3.45
C ASN A 237 -22.54 -21.94 -2.49
N ILE A 238 -21.56 -22.09 -1.60
CA ILE A 238 -21.58 -23.14 -0.58
C ILE A 238 -22.29 -22.73 0.71
N ARG A 239 -22.81 -21.49 0.77
CA ARG A 239 -23.44 -20.87 1.94
C ARG A 239 -22.50 -20.81 3.18
N TYR A 240 -21.26 -20.45 2.94
CA TYR A 240 -20.33 -20.17 4.04
C TYR A 240 -20.73 -18.85 4.70
N PRO A 241 -20.75 -18.76 6.06
CA PRO A 241 -21.10 -17.51 6.75
C PRO A 241 -20.09 -16.40 6.40
N MET A 242 -20.54 -15.30 5.83
CA MET A 242 -19.63 -14.22 5.41
C MET A 242 -18.99 -13.49 6.59
N GLU A 243 -19.67 -13.47 7.74
CA GLU A 243 -19.13 -12.94 8.98
C GLU A 243 -17.91 -13.71 9.51
N ASP A 244 -17.67 -14.94 9.05
CA ASP A 244 -16.53 -15.78 9.39
C ASP A 244 -15.45 -15.77 8.31
N PHE A 245 -15.62 -14.96 7.26
CA PHE A 245 -14.69 -14.83 6.14
C PHE A 245 -13.97 -13.48 6.19
N ILE A 246 -12.63 -13.52 6.37
CA ILE A 246 -11.75 -12.36 6.56
C ILE A 246 -10.74 -12.28 5.42
N GLY A 247 -10.78 -11.20 4.64
CA GLY A 247 -9.74 -10.87 3.66
C GLY A 247 -8.60 -10.07 4.28
N ILE A 248 -7.38 -10.25 3.76
CA ILE A 248 -6.31 -9.26 3.93
C ILE A 248 -6.74 -7.94 3.25
N TRP A 249 -6.14 -6.82 3.58
CA TRP A 249 -6.46 -5.51 2.98
C TRP A 249 -6.43 -5.44 1.44
N TRP A 250 -5.78 -6.42 0.74
CA TRP A 250 -5.83 -6.58 -0.72
C TRP A 250 -7.02 -7.42 -1.19
N SER A 251 -7.81 -7.94 -0.27
CA SER A 251 -9.04 -8.72 -0.52
C SER A 251 -10.26 -8.07 0.12
N GLY A 252 -10.26 -6.74 0.28
CA GLY A 252 -11.30 -5.98 0.95
C GLY A 252 -11.63 -4.68 0.22
N SER A 253 -11.95 -4.78 -1.08
CA SER A 253 -12.38 -3.64 -1.88
C SER A 253 -13.81 -3.85 -2.39
N GLU A 254 -14.43 -2.79 -2.87
CA GLU A 254 -15.75 -2.81 -3.49
C GLU A 254 -15.80 -3.78 -4.68
N ASN A 255 -14.73 -3.79 -5.48
CA ASN A 255 -14.63 -4.68 -6.65
C ASN A 255 -14.60 -6.16 -6.29
N ASP A 256 -14.19 -6.51 -5.08
CA ASP A 256 -14.13 -7.91 -4.61
C ASP A 256 -15.50 -8.46 -4.24
N VAL A 257 -16.38 -7.63 -3.69
CA VAL A 257 -17.65 -8.02 -3.06
C VAL A 257 -18.89 -7.72 -3.92
N LEU A 258 -18.87 -6.62 -4.70
CA LEU A 258 -20.01 -6.22 -5.55
C LEU A 258 -20.54 -7.32 -6.49
N PRO A 259 -19.66 -8.17 -7.11
CA PRO A 259 -20.16 -9.24 -7.97
C PRO A 259 -20.99 -10.32 -7.27
N ALA A 260 -20.87 -10.48 -5.95
CA ALA A 260 -21.65 -11.43 -5.16
C ALA A 260 -22.98 -10.83 -4.64
N GLY A 261 -23.18 -9.51 -4.81
CA GLY A 261 -24.39 -8.81 -4.38
C GLY A 261 -24.67 -8.98 -2.88
N ASP A 262 -25.97 -9.18 -2.54
CA ASP A 262 -26.40 -9.35 -1.14
C ASP A 262 -25.75 -10.56 -0.44
N ALA A 263 -25.23 -11.52 -1.19
CA ALA A 263 -24.58 -12.70 -0.60
C ALA A 263 -23.20 -12.39 0.01
N ALA A 264 -22.64 -11.22 -0.26
CA ALA A 264 -21.39 -10.77 0.36
C ALA A 264 -21.60 -10.02 1.70
N ASP A 265 -22.84 -9.85 2.14
CA ASP A 265 -23.15 -9.11 3.37
C ASP A 265 -22.43 -9.71 4.58
N GLY A 266 -21.81 -8.87 5.39
CA GLY A 266 -21.05 -9.30 6.57
C GLY A 266 -19.60 -9.73 6.31
N TYR A 267 -19.14 -9.84 5.04
CA TYR A 267 -17.74 -10.13 4.72
C TYR A 267 -16.82 -9.10 5.37
N LYS A 268 -15.69 -9.56 5.91
CA LYS A 268 -14.74 -8.71 6.63
C LYS A 268 -13.41 -8.60 5.90
N ALA A 269 -12.73 -7.49 6.10
CA ALA A 269 -11.37 -7.32 5.61
C ALA A 269 -10.52 -6.51 6.59
N LEU A 270 -9.24 -6.86 6.66
CA LEU A 270 -8.26 -6.05 7.40
C LEU A 270 -8.00 -4.73 6.68
N THR A 271 -7.64 -3.71 7.45
CA THR A 271 -7.22 -2.40 6.93
C THR A 271 -6.15 -1.78 7.81
N PHE A 272 -5.38 -0.85 7.26
CA PHE A 272 -4.47 0.02 8.00
C PHE A 272 -4.75 1.51 7.73
N HIS A 273 -5.90 1.82 7.11
CA HIS A 273 -6.38 3.17 6.85
C HIS A 273 -7.91 3.23 6.83
N GLY A 274 -8.46 4.44 6.89
CA GLY A 274 -9.88 4.72 6.82
C GLY A 274 -10.52 4.38 5.47
N VAL A 275 -11.83 4.21 5.48
CA VAL A 275 -12.64 3.85 4.30
C VAL A 275 -13.68 4.92 4.01
N GLY A 276 -14.21 4.95 2.79
CA GLY A 276 -15.19 5.95 2.35
C GLY A 276 -14.55 7.26 1.90
N ASN A 277 -15.39 8.26 1.63
CA ASN A 277 -15.00 9.55 1.05
C ASN A 277 -15.35 10.78 1.91
N ASP A 278 -15.64 10.59 3.19
CA ASP A 278 -16.03 11.68 4.10
C ASP A 278 -14.83 12.52 4.60
N PHE A 279 -13.64 12.33 4.04
CA PHE A 279 -12.45 13.08 4.41
C PHE A 279 -12.32 14.37 3.58
N PRO A 280 -11.92 15.50 4.20
CA PRO A 280 -11.77 16.79 3.51
C PRO A 280 -10.90 16.77 2.25
N VAL A 281 -9.87 15.91 2.19
CA VAL A 281 -8.99 15.77 1.03
C VAL A 281 -9.75 15.45 -0.27
N PHE A 282 -10.89 14.74 -0.19
CA PHE A 282 -11.66 14.40 -1.39
C PHE A 282 -12.37 15.62 -2.01
N ALA A 283 -12.70 16.64 -1.21
CA ALA A 283 -13.18 17.91 -1.75
C ALA A 283 -12.07 18.64 -2.53
N ASP A 284 -10.82 18.55 -2.07
CA ASP A 284 -9.68 19.11 -2.82
C ASP A 284 -9.39 18.29 -4.10
N ILE A 285 -9.43 16.97 -4.04
CA ILE A 285 -9.34 16.11 -5.23
C ILE A 285 -10.44 16.47 -6.23
N GLN A 286 -11.69 16.58 -5.78
CA GLN A 286 -12.79 16.97 -6.65
C GLN A 286 -12.51 18.31 -7.35
N LYS A 287 -12.12 19.32 -6.57
CA LYS A 287 -11.92 20.69 -7.08
C LYS A 287 -10.70 20.84 -7.97
N TYR A 288 -9.54 20.33 -7.55
CA TYR A 288 -8.25 20.60 -8.20
C TYR A 288 -7.87 19.57 -9.25
N VAL A 289 -8.52 18.40 -9.24
CA VAL A 289 -8.19 17.29 -10.14
C VAL A 289 -9.36 16.99 -11.07
N VAL A 290 -10.53 16.62 -10.54
CA VAL A 290 -11.68 16.20 -11.34
C VAL A 290 -12.31 17.36 -12.11
N ASP A 291 -12.68 18.43 -11.40
CA ASP A 291 -13.32 19.61 -12.02
C ASP A 291 -12.37 20.35 -12.98
N ALA A 292 -11.06 20.23 -12.76
CA ALA A 292 -10.02 20.74 -13.65
C ALA A 292 -9.79 19.86 -14.89
N GLY A 293 -10.35 18.65 -14.94
CA GLY A 293 -10.19 17.70 -16.05
C GLY A 293 -8.84 16.99 -16.08
N ASN A 294 -8.14 16.91 -14.93
CA ASN A 294 -6.80 16.33 -14.80
C ASN A 294 -6.79 14.98 -14.09
N ALA A 295 -7.97 14.36 -13.81
CA ALA A 295 -8.06 13.08 -13.12
C ALA A 295 -7.38 11.96 -13.92
N ALA A 296 -6.66 11.08 -13.22
CA ALA A 296 -5.98 9.93 -13.82
C ALA A 296 -6.97 8.88 -14.37
N GLY A 297 -8.18 8.81 -13.79
CA GLY A 297 -9.27 7.93 -14.20
C GLY A 297 -10.57 8.68 -14.44
N ALA A 298 -11.68 7.96 -14.48
CA ALA A 298 -13.01 8.52 -14.71
C ALA A 298 -13.60 9.28 -13.49
N GLY A 299 -12.92 9.27 -12.34
CA GLY A 299 -13.38 9.90 -11.09
C GLY A 299 -14.40 9.07 -10.30
N ASP A 300 -14.88 7.97 -10.85
CA ASP A 300 -15.87 7.06 -10.24
C ASP A 300 -15.29 6.16 -9.12
N GLN A 301 -13.97 6.12 -9.00
CA GLN A 301 -13.26 5.32 -8.00
C GLN A 301 -12.92 6.10 -6.72
N ILE A 302 -13.16 7.42 -6.71
CA ILE A 302 -12.82 8.30 -5.57
C ILE A 302 -13.57 7.83 -4.32
N GLY A 303 -12.81 7.61 -3.22
CA GLY A 303 -13.34 7.14 -1.95
C GLY A 303 -13.48 5.63 -1.85
N THR A 304 -13.25 4.86 -2.91
CA THR A 304 -13.13 3.39 -2.80
C THR A 304 -11.88 3.00 -2.03
N VAL A 305 -11.89 1.82 -1.40
CA VAL A 305 -10.79 1.36 -0.55
C VAL A 305 -9.44 1.39 -1.25
N LEU A 306 -9.36 0.97 -2.51
CA LEU A 306 -8.09 0.92 -3.23
C LEU A 306 -7.65 2.29 -3.77
N TYR A 307 -8.58 3.17 -4.13
CA TYR A 307 -8.27 4.57 -4.42
C TYR A 307 -7.67 5.26 -3.19
N ASN A 308 -8.33 5.11 -2.04
CA ASN A 308 -7.86 5.65 -0.76
C ASN A 308 -6.46 5.13 -0.40
N ARG A 309 -6.18 3.87 -0.72
CA ARG A 309 -4.86 3.26 -0.50
C ARG A 309 -3.79 3.87 -1.40
N GLY A 310 -4.09 4.09 -2.68
CA GLY A 310 -3.19 4.79 -3.60
C GLY A 310 -2.90 6.21 -3.17
N LEU A 311 -3.95 6.95 -2.79
CA LEU A 311 -3.85 8.30 -2.24
C LEU A 311 -2.98 8.33 -0.97
N TYR A 312 -3.19 7.37 -0.06
CA TYR A 312 -2.40 7.27 1.18
C TYR A 312 -0.92 6.99 0.90
N ALA A 313 -0.61 6.11 -0.04
CA ALA A 313 0.76 5.85 -0.45
C ALA A 313 1.45 7.10 -1.04
N ALA A 314 0.72 7.87 -1.86
CA ALA A 314 1.22 9.13 -2.41
C ALA A 314 1.43 10.19 -1.33
N MET A 315 0.48 10.31 -0.39
CA MET A 315 0.58 11.22 0.75
C MET A 315 1.83 10.92 1.59
N LEU A 316 2.05 9.65 1.94
CA LEU A 316 3.22 9.23 2.71
C LEU A 316 4.54 9.51 1.96
N ALA A 317 4.58 9.29 0.64
CA ALA A 317 5.74 9.62 -0.18
C ALA A 317 5.97 11.14 -0.26
N ALA A 318 4.92 11.94 -0.38
CA ALA A 318 5.01 13.40 -0.39
C ALA A 318 5.50 13.97 0.95
N GLU A 319 5.00 13.45 2.08
CA GLU A 319 5.45 13.88 3.41
C GLU A 319 6.91 13.45 3.68
N ALA A 320 7.33 12.27 3.22
CA ALA A 320 8.73 11.87 3.27
C ALA A 320 9.64 12.80 2.44
N ALA A 321 9.17 13.23 1.26
CA ALA A 321 9.90 14.20 0.44
C ALA A 321 10.01 15.57 1.12
N LYS A 322 8.94 16.07 1.77
CA LYS A 322 8.98 17.30 2.57
C LYS A 322 9.98 17.17 3.73
N THR A 323 9.94 16.05 4.45
CA THR A 323 10.89 15.74 5.54
C THR A 323 12.33 15.74 5.01
N ALA A 324 12.59 15.15 3.83
CA ALA A 324 13.89 15.18 3.19
C ALA A 324 14.33 16.61 2.85
N GLN A 325 13.45 17.44 2.30
CA GLN A 325 13.73 18.84 2.00
C GLN A 325 14.09 19.63 3.27
N GLU A 326 13.39 19.38 4.38
CA GLU A 326 13.65 20.02 5.67
C GLU A 326 15.01 19.59 6.24
N ILE A 327 15.32 18.28 6.26
CA ILE A 327 16.59 17.74 6.78
C ILE A 327 17.79 18.30 6.01
N HIS A 328 17.69 18.33 4.68
CA HIS A 328 18.80 18.73 3.81
C HIS A 328 18.83 20.22 3.47
N GLY A 329 17.81 20.99 3.85
CA GLY A 329 17.73 22.43 3.60
C GLY A 329 17.70 22.80 2.11
N THR A 330 17.15 21.92 1.28
CA THR A 330 17.03 22.13 -0.17
C THR A 330 15.71 21.59 -0.68
N ALA A 331 15.10 22.29 -1.65
CA ALA A 331 13.89 21.81 -2.31
C ALA A 331 14.19 20.71 -3.35
N ASP A 332 15.38 20.75 -3.98
CA ASP A 332 15.83 19.75 -4.95
C ASP A 332 16.52 18.59 -4.19
N ILE A 333 15.81 17.44 -4.13
CA ILE A 333 16.25 16.27 -3.38
C ILE A 333 16.61 15.11 -4.31
N THR A 334 17.56 14.29 -3.88
CA THR A 334 17.95 13.05 -4.54
C THR A 334 17.28 11.84 -3.91
N ALA A 335 17.37 10.67 -4.55
CA ALA A 335 16.87 9.41 -4.00
C ALA A 335 17.50 9.07 -2.63
N ALA A 336 18.78 9.38 -2.43
CA ALA A 336 19.43 9.18 -1.13
C ALA A 336 18.86 10.11 -0.04
N MET A 337 18.60 11.38 -0.37
CA MET A 337 17.92 12.31 0.55
C MET A 337 16.47 11.87 0.82
N MET A 338 15.77 11.36 -0.21
CA MET A 338 14.44 10.78 -0.05
C MET A 338 14.42 9.62 0.95
N ARG A 339 15.42 8.73 0.92
CA ARG A 339 15.58 7.67 1.92
C ARG A 339 15.69 8.25 3.32
N ASP A 340 16.54 9.27 3.52
CA ASP A 340 16.72 9.91 4.83
C ASP A 340 15.38 10.52 5.31
N GLY A 341 14.59 11.11 4.40
CA GLY A 341 13.25 11.61 4.71
C GLY A 341 12.25 10.51 5.05
N MET A 342 12.35 9.34 4.43
CA MET A 342 11.52 8.17 4.75
C MET A 342 11.89 7.60 6.13
N GLU A 343 13.18 7.49 6.46
CA GLU A 343 13.64 7.02 7.78
C GLU A 343 13.29 7.98 8.93
N ALA A 344 13.12 9.28 8.64
CA ALA A 344 12.73 10.28 9.62
C ALA A 344 11.24 10.67 9.55
N LEU A 345 10.43 9.92 8.79
CA LEU A 345 9.02 10.24 8.62
C LEU A 345 8.26 10.07 9.94
N GLU A 346 7.56 11.13 10.33
CA GLU A 346 6.63 11.14 11.45
C GLU A 346 5.24 11.57 10.96
N ILE A 347 4.24 10.75 11.19
CA ILE A 347 2.83 10.99 10.89
C ILE A 347 2.07 11.12 12.21
N THR A 348 1.65 12.34 12.52
CA THR A 348 0.85 12.65 13.71
C THR A 348 -0.61 12.90 13.32
N GLU A 349 -1.54 12.81 14.30
CA GLU A 349 -2.94 13.15 14.07
C GLU A 349 -3.09 14.61 13.58
N ALA A 350 -2.32 15.52 14.14
CA ALA A 350 -2.32 16.93 13.72
C ALA A 350 -1.87 17.09 12.25
N LYS A 351 -0.85 16.35 11.83
CA LYS A 351 -0.39 16.32 10.43
C LYS A 351 -1.46 15.73 9.52
N MET A 352 -2.05 14.60 9.88
CA MET A 352 -3.16 14.00 9.12
C MET A 352 -4.35 14.94 8.98
N ALA A 353 -4.74 15.62 10.06
CA ALA A 353 -5.83 16.60 10.01
C ALA A 353 -5.50 17.79 9.10
N ALA A 354 -4.26 18.29 9.14
CA ALA A 354 -3.80 19.38 8.25
C ALA A 354 -3.77 18.98 6.76
N LEU A 355 -3.56 17.68 6.47
CA LEU A 355 -3.61 17.12 5.13
C LEU A 355 -5.04 16.77 4.66
N GLY A 356 -6.06 17.07 5.46
CA GLY A 356 -7.45 16.75 5.14
C GLY A 356 -7.82 15.28 5.34
N LEU A 357 -7.08 14.57 6.19
CA LEU A 357 -7.24 13.14 6.48
C LEU A 357 -7.39 12.87 8.01
N PRO A 358 -8.22 13.63 8.77
CA PRO A 358 -8.36 13.43 10.21
C PRO A 358 -8.86 12.01 10.50
N GLY A 359 -8.15 11.26 11.35
CA GLY A 359 -8.53 9.89 11.73
C GLY A 359 -8.41 8.84 10.60
N PHE A 360 -7.79 9.18 9.47
CA PHE A 360 -7.66 8.25 8.34
C PHE A 360 -6.75 7.05 8.64
N GLY A 361 -5.75 7.22 9.48
CA GLY A 361 -4.84 6.15 9.88
C GLY A 361 -4.22 6.43 11.23
N PRO A 362 -3.54 5.44 11.83
CA PRO A 362 -2.86 5.62 13.09
C PRO A 362 -1.65 6.55 12.96
N GLU A 363 -1.28 7.18 14.07
CA GLU A 363 0.00 7.90 14.19
C GLU A 363 1.17 6.91 14.16
N PHE A 364 2.27 7.30 13.55
CA PHE A 364 3.48 6.50 13.56
C PHE A 364 4.74 7.31 13.21
N ASN A 365 5.88 6.72 13.52
CA ASN A 365 7.18 7.17 13.07
C ASN A 365 7.95 6.01 12.42
N VAL A 366 8.84 6.35 11.51
CA VAL A 366 9.79 5.43 10.87
C VAL A 366 11.17 5.71 11.45
N SER A 367 12.06 4.75 11.40
CA SER A 367 13.47 4.92 11.79
C SER A 367 14.35 4.01 10.95
N CYS A 368 15.66 4.24 10.94
CA CYS A 368 16.59 3.33 10.25
C CYS A 368 16.40 1.86 10.67
N ALA A 369 16.16 1.57 11.94
CA ALA A 369 15.96 0.21 12.42
C ALA A 369 14.57 -0.37 12.10
N ASN A 370 13.56 0.48 11.91
CA ASN A 370 12.18 0.05 11.67
C ASN A 370 11.58 0.73 10.45
N HIS A 371 11.63 0.06 9.31
CA HIS A 371 10.99 0.45 8.05
C HIS A 371 9.54 -0.06 7.92
N GLY A 372 9.07 -0.85 8.88
CA GLY A 372 7.71 -1.43 8.90
C GLY A 372 6.63 -0.52 9.50
N GLY A 373 7.05 0.49 10.25
CA GLY A 373 6.13 1.33 11.00
C GLY A 373 5.53 0.63 12.23
N PRO A 374 4.32 1.05 12.69
CA PRO A 374 3.71 0.56 13.92
C PRO A 374 3.08 -0.83 13.79
N GLY A 375 2.77 -1.27 12.58
CA GLY A 375 2.07 -2.53 12.35
C GLY A 375 0.67 -2.60 12.95
N LEU A 376 -0.02 -1.46 13.07
CA LEU A 376 -1.39 -1.37 13.59
C LEU A 376 -2.39 -1.76 12.51
N VAL A 377 -3.34 -2.62 12.85
CA VAL A 377 -4.33 -3.18 11.93
C VAL A 377 -5.73 -3.03 12.47
N GLY A 378 -6.64 -2.53 11.63
CA GLY A 378 -8.08 -2.46 11.88
C GLY A 378 -8.84 -3.52 11.08
N MET A 379 -10.15 -3.66 11.37
CA MET A 379 -11.06 -4.54 10.68
C MET A 379 -12.22 -3.74 10.11
N THR A 380 -12.54 -4.00 8.85
CA THR A 380 -13.73 -3.46 8.18
C THR A 380 -14.74 -4.57 7.90
N GLN A 381 -16.00 -4.19 7.76
CA GLN A 381 -17.10 -5.07 7.37
C GLN A 381 -17.88 -4.45 6.22
N TRP A 382 -18.27 -5.29 5.28
CA TRP A 382 -19.11 -4.91 4.14
C TRP A 382 -20.58 -4.94 4.52
N ASP A 383 -21.29 -3.85 4.22
CA ASP A 383 -22.75 -3.77 4.20
C ASP A 383 -23.21 -3.80 2.75
N ALA A 384 -23.80 -4.93 2.34
CA ALA A 384 -24.24 -5.13 0.96
C ALA A 384 -25.46 -4.24 0.59
N SER A 385 -26.27 -3.87 1.56
CA SER A 385 -27.44 -3.02 1.36
C SER A 385 -27.06 -1.55 1.13
N ALA A 386 -26.11 -1.06 1.90
CA ALA A 386 -25.56 0.29 1.76
C ALA A 386 -24.45 0.37 0.71
N LYS A 387 -23.87 -0.76 0.31
CA LYS A 387 -22.70 -0.90 -0.57
C LYS A 387 -21.50 -0.10 -0.04
N THR A 388 -21.23 -0.23 1.24
CA THR A 388 -20.15 0.50 1.92
C THR A 388 -19.36 -0.42 2.84
N TRP A 389 -18.10 -0.07 3.01
CA TRP A 389 -17.25 -0.60 4.06
C TRP A 389 -17.34 0.28 5.30
N SER A 390 -17.36 -0.33 6.48
CA SER A 390 -17.31 0.37 7.76
C SER A 390 -16.23 -0.22 8.63
N LEU A 391 -15.45 0.64 9.30
CA LEU A 391 -14.49 0.20 10.32
C LEU A 391 -15.27 -0.31 11.55
N ILE A 392 -15.02 -1.55 11.96
CA ILE A 392 -15.75 -2.22 13.04
C ILE A 392 -14.92 -2.41 14.31
N ASN A 393 -13.62 -2.13 14.28
CA ASN A 393 -12.75 -2.03 15.44
C ASN A 393 -11.66 -0.98 15.25
N GLU A 394 -11.06 -0.53 16.35
CA GLU A 394 -9.90 0.36 16.33
C GLU A 394 -8.67 -0.35 15.77
N PHE A 395 -7.70 0.45 15.29
CA PHE A 395 -6.39 -0.07 14.89
C PHE A 395 -5.65 -0.61 16.12
N ALA A 396 -5.33 -1.89 16.10
CA ALA A 396 -4.72 -2.61 17.20
C ALA A 396 -3.31 -3.11 16.85
N PRO A 397 -2.41 -3.21 17.84
CA PRO A 397 -1.05 -3.70 17.63
C PRO A 397 -1.04 -5.18 17.25
N SER A 398 -0.04 -5.56 16.48
CA SER A 398 0.26 -6.94 16.10
C SER A 398 1.00 -7.68 17.23
N ASP A 399 0.98 -9.02 17.19
CA ASP A 399 1.72 -9.88 18.10
C ASP A 399 3.24 -9.88 17.75
N MET A 400 3.94 -8.88 18.27
CA MET A 400 5.37 -8.73 18.00
C MET A 400 6.24 -9.80 18.67
N ASP A 401 5.74 -10.53 19.69
CA ASP A 401 6.45 -11.68 20.26
C ASP A 401 6.59 -12.82 19.24
N VAL A 402 5.66 -12.91 18.27
CA VAL A 402 5.74 -13.86 17.15
C VAL A 402 6.46 -13.24 15.95
N ILE A 403 6.14 -11.99 15.60
CA ILE A 403 6.60 -11.36 14.37
C ILE A 403 8.09 -10.99 14.45
N GLN A 404 8.56 -10.38 15.54
CA GLN A 404 9.92 -9.87 15.62
C GLN A 404 10.99 -10.97 15.45
N PRO A 405 10.88 -12.15 16.12
CA PRO A 405 11.83 -13.24 15.90
C PRO A 405 11.88 -13.72 14.44
N LEU A 406 10.73 -13.70 13.73
CA LEU A 406 10.69 -14.07 12.31
C LEU A 406 11.37 -13.02 11.43
N ILE A 407 11.20 -11.72 11.73
CA ILE A 407 11.91 -10.63 11.04
C ILE A 407 13.42 -10.79 11.24
N ASP A 408 13.85 -11.01 12.47
CA ASP A 408 15.26 -11.13 12.82
C ASP A 408 15.92 -12.33 12.12
N GLU A 409 15.26 -13.46 12.09
CA GLU A 409 15.76 -14.68 11.44
C GLU A 409 15.85 -14.53 9.92
N ASP A 410 14.76 -14.07 9.27
CA ASP A 410 14.73 -13.94 7.80
C ASP A 410 15.69 -12.82 7.32
N SER A 411 15.79 -11.71 8.04
CA SER A 411 16.73 -10.64 7.69
C SER A 411 18.17 -11.06 7.93
N ALA A 412 18.48 -11.79 9.00
CA ALA A 412 19.82 -12.30 9.23
C ALA A 412 20.24 -13.32 8.15
N ALA A 413 19.33 -14.19 7.72
CA ALA A 413 19.59 -15.13 6.61
C ALA A 413 19.87 -14.36 5.31
N TYR A 414 19.04 -13.37 4.99
CA TYR A 414 19.23 -12.54 3.79
C TYR A 414 20.55 -11.77 3.84
N ALA A 415 20.90 -11.19 4.99
CA ALA A 415 22.18 -10.47 5.16
C ALA A 415 23.38 -11.38 4.95
N ALA A 416 23.33 -12.62 5.49
CA ALA A 416 24.39 -13.60 5.30
C ALA A 416 24.55 -14.04 3.85
N GLU A 417 23.44 -14.31 3.15
CA GLU A 417 23.45 -14.73 1.74
C GLU A 417 23.98 -13.62 0.81
N ASN A 418 23.72 -12.36 1.11
CA ASN A 418 24.06 -11.22 0.27
C ASN A 418 25.26 -10.41 0.77
N ASN A 419 25.94 -10.84 1.84
CA ASN A 419 27.07 -10.15 2.47
C ASN A 419 26.76 -8.69 2.86
N ILE A 420 25.56 -8.46 3.43
CA ILE A 420 25.11 -7.13 3.85
C ILE A 420 25.61 -6.85 5.28
N ALA A 421 26.27 -5.72 5.45
CA ALA A 421 26.63 -5.19 6.77
C ALA A 421 25.50 -4.33 7.33
N SER A 422 25.42 -4.24 8.66
CA SER A 422 24.50 -3.33 9.35
C SER A 422 24.64 -1.90 8.81
N SER A 423 23.51 -1.27 8.46
CA SER A 423 23.44 0.09 7.90
C SER A 423 23.07 1.15 8.93
N CYS A 424 22.37 0.79 10.00
CA CYS A 424 22.00 1.69 11.09
C CYS A 424 23.17 1.91 12.05
N LYS A 425 23.51 3.18 12.31
CA LYS A 425 24.61 3.56 13.20
C LYS A 425 24.08 4.05 14.56
#